data_a5a49f7dba54da26d573325d2c05fdcb
#
_entry.id   a5a49f7dba54da26d573325d2c05fdcb
#
_cell.length_a   1.000
_cell.length_b   1.000
_cell.length_c   1.000
_cell.angle_alpha   90.00
_cell.angle_beta   90.00
_cell.angle_gamma   90.00
#
_symmetry.space_group_name_H-M   'P 1'
#
loop_
_entity.id
_entity.type
_entity.pdbx_description
1 polymer ?
#
loop_
_entity_poly.entity_id
_entity_poly.type
_entity_poly.pdbx_seq_one_letter_code
_entity_poly.pdbx_strand_id
1 'polypeptide(L)'
;MLTSLSLFDPAVLDAWAQRASADDFVRQHSVLADVCVALRNTDTGEHIWLAVSEQDVQAGTGPRDVPFWLEGDTAAFTDLAQGFPFNRLVRQHRLVVGGDLRACVQNWMLLYALTRLTGELEV
;
A
#
# COMPACT_ATOMS: atom_id res chain seq x y z
N MET A 1 -2.22 18.41 -19.26
CA MET A 1 -2.35 18.56 -17.81
C MET A 1 -2.11 17.21 -17.15
N LEU A 2 -1.15 17.16 -16.27
CA LEU A 2 -0.87 15.92 -15.56
C LEU A 2 -1.87 15.75 -14.43
N THR A 3 -2.60 14.65 -14.45
CA THR A 3 -3.48 14.29 -13.37
C THR A 3 -2.73 13.39 -12.41
N SER A 4 -2.65 13.76 -11.14
CA SER A 4 -2.05 12.92 -10.13
C SER A 4 -2.87 11.65 -9.96
N LEU A 5 -2.21 10.50 -9.96
CA LEU A 5 -2.89 9.24 -9.67
C LEU A 5 -3.22 9.18 -8.18
N SER A 6 -4.45 8.82 -7.86
CA SER A 6 -4.86 8.55 -6.48
C SER A 6 -4.88 7.05 -6.24
N LEU A 7 -4.15 6.59 -5.23
CA LEU A 7 -4.15 5.18 -4.85
C LEU A 7 -5.52 4.72 -4.35
N PHE A 8 -6.40 5.65 -3.99
CA PHE A 8 -7.76 5.36 -3.52
C PHE A 8 -8.77 5.27 -4.67
N ASP A 9 -8.35 5.56 -5.91
CA ASP A 9 -9.17 5.33 -7.09
C ASP A 9 -9.21 3.82 -7.38
N PRO A 10 -10.41 3.21 -7.51
CA PRO A 10 -10.51 1.77 -7.74
C PRO A 10 -9.74 1.27 -8.97
N ALA A 11 -9.66 2.05 -10.04
CA ALA A 11 -8.92 1.67 -11.24
C ALA A 11 -7.41 1.64 -10.98
N VAL A 12 -6.89 2.62 -10.23
CA VAL A 12 -5.47 2.67 -9.85
C VAL A 12 -5.15 1.53 -8.88
N LEU A 13 -6.02 1.30 -7.91
CA LEU A 13 -5.85 0.23 -6.93
C LEU A 13 -5.82 -1.15 -7.61
N ASP A 14 -6.69 -1.37 -8.58
CA ASP A 14 -6.74 -2.62 -9.34
C ASP A 14 -5.46 -2.83 -10.15
N ALA A 15 -4.99 -1.77 -10.82
CA ALA A 15 -3.73 -1.80 -11.55
C ALA A 15 -2.55 -2.11 -10.61
N TRP A 16 -2.56 -1.56 -9.41
CA TRP A 16 -1.54 -1.83 -8.40
C TRP A 16 -1.53 -3.31 -7.99
N ALA A 17 -2.70 -3.87 -7.69
CA ALA A 17 -2.81 -5.28 -7.32
C ALA A 17 -2.33 -6.21 -8.43
N GLN A 18 -2.70 -5.92 -9.68
CA GLN A 18 -2.26 -6.71 -10.84
C GLN A 18 -0.75 -6.62 -11.04
N ARG A 19 -0.20 -5.41 -10.95
CA ARG A 19 1.23 -5.18 -11.09
C ARG A 19 2.01 -5.90 -9.98
N ALA A 20 1.50 -5.85 -8.75
CA ALA A 20 2.14 -6.49 -7.60
C ALA A 20 2.12 -8.02 -7.73
N SER A 21 1.01 -8.59 -8.20
CA SER A 21 0.88 -10.05 -8.39
C SER A 21 1.87 -10.59 -9.42
N ALA A 22 2.29 -9.74 -10.37
CA ALA A 22 3.24 -10.12 -11.42
C ALA A 22 4.69 -9.76 -11.10
N ASP A 23 4.93 -9.02 -10.02
CA ASP A 23 6.27 -8.52 -9.69
C ASP A 23 7.10 -9.57 -8.96
N ASP A 24 8.31 -9.83 -9.45
CA ASP A 24 9.18 -10.86 -8.89
C ASP A 24 9.61 -10.55 -7.45
N PHE A 25 9.88 -9.29 -7.15
CA PHE A 25 10.30 -8.89 -5.80
C PHE A 25 9.16 -9.09 -4.78
N VAL A 26 7.93 -8.73 -5.16
CA VAL A 26 6.75 -8.99 -4.33
C VAL A 26 6.56 -10.49 -4.14
N ARG A 27 6.67 -11.27 -5.20
CA ARG A 27 6.51 -12.73 -5.14
C ARG A 27 7.57 -13.36 -4.24
N GLN A 28 8.81 -12.88 -4.29
CA GLN A 28 9.89 -13.37 -3.45
C GLN A 28 9.60 -13.15 -1.95
N HIS A 29 9.04 -12.01 -1.59
CA HIS A 29 8.75 -11.65 -0.20
C HIS A 29 7.38 -12.06 0.28
N SER A 30 6.59 -12.71 -0.57
CA SER A 30 5.22 -13.12 -0.25
C SER A 30 5.00 -14.63 -0.26
N VAL A 31 6.04 -15.43 -0.39
CA VAL A 31 5.93 -16.90 -0.50
C VAL A 31 5.15 -17.48 0.69
N LEU A 32 5.44 -17.01 1.90
CA LEU A 32 4.78 -17.46 3.12
C LEU A 32 3.85 -16.41 3.72
N ALA A 33 3.57 -15.36 2.96
CA ALA A 33 2.77 -14.26 3.47
C ALA A 33 1.27 -14.62 3.44
N ASP A 34 0.60 -14.24 4.50
CA ASP A 34 -0.86 -14.24 4.60
C ASP A 34 -1.21 -13.01 5.43
N VAL A 35 -1.26 -11.87 4.77
CA VAL A 35 -1.38 -10.59 5.45
C VAL A 35 -2.28 -9.64 4.67
N CYS A 36 -3.03 -8.84 5.40
CA CYS A 36 -3.81 -7.75 4.83
C CYS A 36 -3.39 -6.44 5.50
N VAL A 37 -3.11 -5.42 4.70
CA VAL A 37 -2.78 -4.09 5.18
C VAL A 37 -3.79 -3.09 4.62
N ALA A 38 -4.19 -2.14 5.44
CA ALA A 38 -5.05 -1.05 5.01
C ALA A 38 -4.25 0.25 4.87
N LEU A 39 -4.66 1.08 3.94
CA LEU A 39 -4.21 2.46 3.82
C LEU A 39 -5.41 3.36 4.10
N ARG A 40 -5.23 4.33 4.98
CA ARG A 40 -6.30 5.22 5.43
C ARG A 40 -5.92 6.67 5.19
N ASN A 41 -6.72 7.35 4.38
CA ASN A 41 -6.54 8.76 4.11
C ASN A 41 -7.29 9.57 5.19
N THR A 42 -6.55 10.30 6.01
CA THR A 42 -7.13 11.05 7.13
C THR A 42 -7.87 12.32 6.68
N ASP A 43 -7.57 12.84 5.48
CA ASP A 43 -8.28 14.01 4.94
C ASP A 43 -9.67 13.66 4.42
N THR A 44 -9.80 12.50 3.77
CA THR A 44 -11.04 12.11 3.08
C THR A 44 -11.83 11.05 3.82
N GLY A 45 -11.19 10.33 4.73
CA GLY A 45 -11.78 9.17 5.40
C GLY A 45 -11.83 7.92 4.53
N GLU A 46 -11.24 7.96 3.35
CA GLU A 46 -11.20 6.81 2.45
C GLU A 46 -10.27 5.72 2.99
N HIS A 47 -10.67 4.47 2.80
CA HIS A 47 -9.90 3.29 3.16
C HIS A 47 -9.72 2.41 1.94
N ILE A 48 -8.52 1.88 1.76
CA ILE A 48 -8.26 0.80 0.82
C ILE A 48 -7.47 -0.29 1.55
N TRP A 49 -7.45 -1.49 1.01
CA TRP A 49 -6.69 -2.59 1.57
C TRP A 49 -6.04 -3.40 0.48
N LEU A 50 -4.91 -4.03 0.82
CA LEU A 50 -4.22 -5.02 -0.01
C LEU A 50 -4.07 -6.28 0.80
N ALA A 51 -4.50 -7.40 0.25
CA ALA A 51 -4.38 -8.71 0.86
C ALA A 51 -3.41 -9.55 0.04
N VAL A 52 -2.38 -10.06 0.69
CA VAL A 52 -1.33 -10.88 0.06
C VAL A 52 -1.41 -12.28 0.64
N SER A 53 -1.63 -13.27 -0.22
CA SER A 53 -1.73 -14.67 0.18
C SER A 53 -1.24 -15.54 -0.96
N GLU A 54 -0.32 -16.46 -0.65
CA GLU A 54 0.22 -17.41 -1.66
C GLU A 54 0.72 -16.72 -2.92
N GLN A 55 1.44 -15.62 -2.77
CA GLN A 55 2.00 -14.81 -3.86
C GLN A 55 0.95 -14.11 -4.74
N ASP A 56 -0.30 -14.11 -4.33
CA ASP A 56 -1.37 -13.39 -5.01
C ASP A 56 -1.70 -12.13 -4.22
N VAL A 57 -1.93 -11.02 -4.92
CA VAL A 57 -2.28 -9.73 -4.33
C VAL A 57 -3.67 -9.34 -4.78
N GLN A 58 -4.56 -9.19 -3.81
CA GLN A 58 -5.90 -8.68 -4.04
C GLN A 58 -6.04 -7.34 -3.36
N ALA A 59 -6.91 -6.51 -3.85
CA ALA A 59 -7.13 -5.18 -3.29
C ALA A 59 -8.61 -4.82 -3.35
N GLY A 60 -9.00 -3.93 -2.46
CA GLY A 60 -10.38 -3.45 -2.42
C GLY A 60 -10.48 -2.12 -1.72
N THR A 61 -11.66 -1.52 -1.80
CA THR A 61 -11.98 -0.25 -1.17
C THR A 61 -12.88 -0.46 0.04
N GLY A 62 -12.85 0.51 0.94
CA GLY A 62 -13.68 0.50 2.13
C GLY A 62 -12.99 -0.05 3.37
N PRO A 63 -13.63 0.12 4.53
CA PRO A 63 -13.09 -0.38 5.79
C PRO A 63 -12.97 -1.89 5.79
N ARG A 64 -11.89 -2.40 6.37
CA ARG A 64 -11.68 -3.83 6.56
C ARG A 64 -10.93 -4.06 7.87
N ASP A 65 -11.26 -5.11 8.56
CA ASP A 65 -10.54 -5.53 9.76
C ASP A 65 -9.17 -6.08 9.35
N VAL A 66 -8.12 -5.43 9.80
CA VAL A 66 -6.74 -5.74 9.42
C VAL A 66 -5.84 -5.70 10.65
N PRO A 67 -4.72 -6.47 10.67
CA PRO A 67 -3.82 -6.45 11.81
C PRO A 67 -3.08 -5.12 11.99
N PHE A 68 -2.77 -4.42 10.89
CA PHE A 68 -2.14 -3.11 10.95
C PHE A 68 -2.50 -2.28 9.70
N TRP A 69 -2.22 -0.99 9.76
CA TRP A 69 -2.55 -0.08 8.67
C TRP A 69 -1.57 1.09 8.65
N LEU A 70 -1.58 1.81 7.53
CA LEU A 70 -0.82 3.05 7.35
C LEU A 70 -1.82 4.20 7.19
N GLU A 71 -1.66 5.24 7.99
CA GLU A 71 -2.48 6.44 7.94
C GLU A 71 -1.67 7.63 7.46
N GLY A 72 -2.26 8.46 6.63
CA GLY A 72 -1.66 9.70 6.19
C GLY A 72 -2.67 10.60 5.53
N ASP A 73 -2.23 11.81 5.24
CA ASP A 73 -3.04 12.77 4.52
C ASP A 73 -2.93 12.57 3.00
N THR A 74 -3.71 13.34 2.24
CA THR A 74 -3.69 13.27 0.79
C THR A 74 -2.30 13.56 0.23
N ALA A 75 -1.56 14.52 0.80
CA ALA A 75 -0.22 14.86 0.34
C ALA A 75 0.75 13.69 0.48
N ALA A 76 0.68 12.95 1.60
CA ALA A 76 1.53 11.78 1.82
C ALA A 76 1.26 10.68 0.78
N PHE A 77 -0.01 10.39 0.53
CA PHE A 77 -0.37 9.36 -0.46
C PHE A 77 -0.10 9.81 -1.90
N THR A 78 -0.20 11.10 -2.18
CA THR A 78 0.19 11.65 -3.49
C THR A 78 1.68 11.43 -3.73
N ASP A 79 2.52 11.72 -2.73
CA ASP A 79 3.96 11.50 -2.84
C ASP A 79 4.29 10.01 -2.99
N LEU A 80 3.58 9.15 -2.25
CA LEU A 80 3.74 7.69 -2.39
C LEU A 80 3.42 7.25 -3.83
N ALA A 81 2.34 7.77 -4.41
CA ALA A 81 1.94 7.44 -5.78
C ALA A 81 2.92 7.95 -6.82
N GLN A 82 3.77 8.92 -6.48
CA GLN A 82 4.82 9.44 -7.34
C GLN A 82 6.16 8.74 -7.14
N GLY A 83 6.19 7.70 -6.33
CA GLY A 83 7.39 6.90 -6.11
C GLY A 83 8.22 7.28 -4.90
N PHE A 84 7.74 8.19 -4.07
CA PHE A 84 8.45 8.54 -2.83
C PHE A 84 8.44 7.33 -1.89
N PRO A 85 9.60 6.92 -1.34
CA PRO A 85 9.66 5.71 -0.54
C PRO A 85 8.80 5.77 0.73
N PHE A 86 8.01 4.72 0.98
CA PHE A 86 7.11 4.71 2.13
C PHE A 86 7.87 4.77 3.46
N ASN A 87 9.03 4.14 3.54
CA ASN A 87 9.84 4.15 4.75
C ASN A 87 10.31 5.57 5.12
N ARG A 88 10.54 6.43 4.14
CA ARG A 88 10.85 7.84 4.38
C ARG A 88 9.64 8.60 4.91
N LEU A 89 8.47 8.32 4.33
CA LEU A 89 7.23 8.94 4.80
C LEU A 89 6.93 8.56 6.25
N VAL A 90 7.20 7.30 6.62
CA VAL A 90 7.05 6.84 8.01
C VAL A 90 8.07 7.55 8.91
N ARG A 91 9.32 7.65 8.48
CA ARG A 91 10.37 8.33 9.26
C ARG A 91 10.05 9.82 9.47
N GLN A 92 9.42 10.45 8.48
CA GLN A 92 9.03 11.85 8.57
C GLN A 92 7.69 12.06 9.30
N HIS A 93 7.10 10.99 9.83
CA HIS A 93 5.79 11.01 10.49
C HIS A 93 4.64 11.47 9.57
N ARG A 94 4.81 11.33 8.28
CA ARG A 94 3.77 11.63 7.29
C ARG A 94 2.87 10.44 7.02
N LEU A 95 3.41 9.21 7.17
CA LEU A 95 2.63 7.99 7.29
C LEU A 95 2.84 7.43 8.68
N VAL A 96 1.75 7.10 9.36
CA VAL A 96 1.77 6.58 10.72
C VAL A 96 1.24 5.14 10.71
N VAL A 97 1.98 4.24 11.34
CA VAL A 97 1.55 2.85 11.46
C VAL A 97 0.60 2.74 12.65
N GLY A 98 -0.58 2.15 12.41
CA GLY A 98 -1.54 1.83 13.46
C GLY A 98 -1.72 0.33 13.58
N GLY A 99 -2.28 -0.11 14.71
CA GLY A 99 -2.53 -1.51 14.98
C GLY A 99 -1.31 -2.24 15.54
N ASP A 100 -1.10 -3.48 15.08
CA ASP A 100 -0.03 -4.34 15.55
C ASP A 100 1.29 -3.96 14.87
N LEU A 101 2.15 -3.22 15.59
CA LEU A 101 3.44 -2.79 15.07
C LEU A 101 4.38 -3.96 14.77
N ARG A 102 4.28 -5.04 15.54
CA ARG A 102 5.10 -6.23 15.31
C ARG A 102 4.75 -6.87 13.96
N ALA A 103 3.48 -6.99 13.66
CA ALA A 103 3.02 -7.51 12.38
C ALA A 103 3.51 -6.63 11.23
N CYS A 104 3.49 -5.32 11.40
CA CYS A 104 4.00 -4.38 10.42
C CYS A 104 5.50 -4.59 10.16
N VAL A 105 6.31 -4.68 11.22
CA VAL A 105 7.75 -4.88 11.11
C VAL A 105 8.06 -6.23 10.45
N GLN A 106 7.34 -7.27 10.80
CA GLN A 106 7.52 -8.59 10.19
C GLN A 106 7.24 -8.59 8.69
N ASN A 107 6.41 -7.69 8.22
CA ASN A 107 6.04 -7.59 6.80
C ASN A 107 6.67 -6.37 6.12
N TRP A 108 7.70 -5.76 6.72
CA TRP A 108 8.29 -4.51 6.25
C TRP A 108 8.81 -4.61 4.81
N MET A 109 9.53 -5.69 4.50
CA MET A 109 10.09 -5.88 3.16
C MET A 109 8.98 -6.11 2.12
N LEU A 110 7.90 -6.77 2.51
CA LEU A 110 6.75 -6.93 1.63
C LEU A 110 6.07 -5.57 1.37
N LEU A 111 5.92 -4.74 2.41
CA LEU A 111 5.40 -3.38 2.25
C LEU A 111 6.28 -2.56 1.32
N TYR A 112 7.60 -2.66 1.47
CA TYR A 112 8.54 -1.99 0.59
C TYR A 112 8.37 -2.47 -0.86
N ALA A 113 8.27 -3.78 -1.05
CA ALA A 113 8.07 -4.38 -2.36
C ALA A 113 6.78 -3.89 -3.03
N LEU A 114 5.69 -3.83 -2.27
CA LEU A 114 4.40 -3.35 -2.77
C LEU A 114 4.42 -1.86 -3.10
N THR A 115 4.93 -1.05 -2.19
CA THR A 115 4.81 0.41 -2.31
C THR A 115 5.77 1.01 -3.33
N ARG A 116 6.91 0.36 -3.59
CA ARG A 116 7.82 0.85 -4.64
C ARG A 116 7.20 0.84 -6.04
N LEU A 117 6.16 0.04 -6.24
CA LEU A 117 5.49 -0.06 -7.54
C LEU A 117 4.54 1.10 -7.81
N THR A 118 4.16 1.86 -6.79
CA THR A 118 3.15 2.91 -6.95
C THR A 118 3.57 4.00 -7.93
N GLY A 119 4.86 4.30 -8.01
CA GLY A 119 5.38 5.27 -8.97
C GLY A 119 5.42 4.77 -10.41
N GLU A 120 5.15 3.49 -10.65
CA GLU A 120 5.21 2.86 -11.97
C GLU A 120 3.81 2.56 -12.53
N LEU A 121 2.75 2.93 -11.81
CA LEU A 121 1.39 2.61 -12.22
C LEU A 121 0.93 3.48 -13.38
N GLU A 122 0.32 2.84 -14.38
CA GLU A 122 -0.31 3.49 -15.53
C GLU A 122 -1.78 3.06 -15.61
N VAL A 123 -2.66 4.04 -15.72
CA VAL A 123 -4.10 3.80 -15.78
C VAL A 123 -4.72 4.60 -16.92
#